data_d55554a7576f2ee03a0e479ba90d3b91
#
_entry.id   d55554a7576f2ee03a0e479ba90d3b91
#
_cell.length_a   1.000
_cell.length_b   1.000
_cell.length_c   1.000
_cell.angle_alpha   90.00
_cell.angle_beta   90.00
_cell.angle_gamma   90.00
#
_symmetry.space_group_name_H-M   'P 1'
#
loop_
_entity.id
_entity.type
_entity.pdbx_description
1 polymer ?
#
loop_
_entity_poly.entity_id
_entity_poly.type
_entity_poly.pdbx_seq_one_letter_code
_entity_poly.pdbx_strand_id
1 'polypeptide(L)'
;MKRRIELPEVDQVQLPHVLGLRPGVFILILSIIILAVVIFFVAFFPGITKGGRYVTFRGQLSESGVVVDGSYVGVTGYQYFIESGNHKVELMKGGIPYASYTLEVDHPVFLTWLFHRTMETPLPPLSLDEEGKKAINRFNLQEIADASAILSYDEVTRIRPLFSNLIHDLEALGFDQDTKQETIETALRFISNEAMLLEAKDALETVEMRDSVRDLLAIAEQVMNTSNAGTRLGLASNVPTITPEKRSLSYGDLQLAGFAYPPTSFVMGRETVSQYPEIHEAGVSVDVPSFVLGATEISQYQWALFLEDNPYWEKGNKDELMSKGLVDDSYLEGMTISSVFVTSRPVFNVSYHAAQAFCAWLSEKTGKEVFLPTEAMWSLAALQQNDLNYTKSLSPSPDISGGPVSLMGGVWELTQTPYIPLSRITGYQESLALHEAFSLDMQPIVKGGSYLNDPHTITEHTVGVIESDACGDQIGFRVAWYE
;
A
#
# COMPACT_ATOMS: atom_id res chain seq x y z
N MET A 1 -45.12 -38.69 85.41
CA MET A 1 -45.63 -39.55 84.39
C MET A 1 -45.54 -38.88 83.03
N LYS A 2 -44.58 -39.29 82.15
CA LYS A 2 -44.47 -38.78 80.82
C LYS A 2 -45.31 -39.69 79.94
N ARG A 3 -46.42 -39.22 79.35
CA ARG A 3 -47.18 -39.91 78.31
C ARG A 3 -46.32 -40.15 77.08
N ARG A 4 -46.00 -41.34 76.75
CA ARG A 4 -45.49 -41.73 75.42
C ARG A 4 -46.65 -41.51 74.44
N ILE A 5 -46.40 -40.65 73.50
CA ILE A 5 -47.26 -40.53 72.27
C ILE A 5 -46.88 -41.69 71.36
N GLU A 6 -47.77 -42.70 71.18
CA GLU A 6 -47.59 -43.66 70.12
C GLU A 6 -47.95 -42.97 68.83
N LEU A 7 -46.98 -42.94 67.94
CA LEU A 7 -47.16 -42.46 66.58
C LEU A 7 -47.94 -43.55 65.82
N PRO A 8 -48.94 -43.19 64.99
CA PRO A 8 -49.67 -44.17 64.21
C PRO A 8 -48.72 -44.89 63.25
N GLU A 9 -48.86 -46.18 63.15
CA GLU A 9 -48.20 -47.02 62.11
C GLU A 9 -48.61 -46.47 60.73
N VAL A 10 -47.66 -45.92 60.02
CA VAL A 10 -47.88 -45.49 58.67
C VAL A 10 -47.67 -46.69 57.77
N ASP A 11 -48.70 -47.13 57.10
CA ASP A 11 -48.61 -48.17 56.08
C ASP A 11 -47.60 -47.73 55.01
N GLN A 12 -46.62 -48.60 54.77
CA GLN A 12 -45.62 -48.31 53.69
C GLN A 12 -46.33 -48.28 52.36
N VAL A 13 -46.43 -47.16 51.73
CA VAL A 13 -46.95 -46.97 50.39
C VAL A 13 -46.13 -47.83 49.42
N GLN A 14 -46.66 -48.98 49.01
CA GLN A 14 -46.07 -49.84 47.97
C GLN A 14 -46.45 -49.22 46.62
N LEU A 15 -45.52 -48.50 45.99
CA LEU A 15 -45.72 -48.01 44.62
C LEU A 15 -45.86 -49.20 43.65
N PRO A 16 -46.80 -49.13 42.69
CA PRO A 16 -47.02 -50.19 41.70
C PRO A 16 -45.77 -50.41 40.83
N HIS A 17 -45.55 -51.63 40.37
CA HIS A 17 -44.48 -51.97 39.47
C HIS A 17 -44.68 -51.25 38.11
N VAL A 18 -43.63 -50.52 37.59
CA VAL A 18 -43.66 -49.90 36.30
C VAL A 18 -42.91 -50.80 35.31
N LEU A 19 -43.54 -51.20 34.23
CA LEU A 19 -43.00 -52.17 33.25
C LEU A 19 -42.44 -53.47 33.89
N GLY A 20 -43.07 -53.97 34.98
CA GLY A 20 -42.63 -55.17 35.68
C GLY A 20 -41.41 -54.99 36.61
N LEU A 21 -40.89 -53.79 36.75
CA LEU A 21 -39.75 -53.48 37.60
C LEU A 21 -40.21 -52.82 38.91
N ARG A 22 -39.41 -53.00 39.97
CA ARG A 22 -39.60 -52.24 41.20
C ARG A 22 -39.36 -50.76 40.96
N PRO A 23 -40.14 -49.81 41.52
CA PRO A 23 -40.05 -48.39 41.24
C PRO A 23 -38.64 -47.81 41.43
N GLY A 24 -37.91 -48.27 42.45
CA GLY A 24 -36.52 -47.83 42.65
C GLY A 24 -35.55 -48.28 41.52
N VAL A 25 -35.74 -49.48 41.00
CA VAL A 25 -34.95 -50.00 39.85
C VAL A 25 -35.31 -49.27 38.55
N PHE A 26 -36.61 -48.97 38.35
CA PHE A 26 -37.06 -48.19 37.20
C PHE A 26 -36.45 -46.78 37.19
N ILE A 27 -36.51 -46.09 38.34
CA ILE A 27 -35.91 -44.75 38.51
C ILE A 27 -34.40 -44.81 38.27
N LEU A 28 -33.69 -45.81 38.80
CA LEU A 28 -32.27 -45.99 38.58
C LEU A 28 -31.92 -46.14 37.09
N ILE A 29 -32.67 -47.01 36.39
CA ILE A 29 -32.47 -47.24 34.94
C ILE A 29 -32.73 -45.93 34.16
N LEU A 30 -33.82 -45.23 34.49
CA LEU A 30 -34.16 -43.96 33.86
C LEU A 30 -33.08 -42.92 34.12
N SER A 31 -32.54 -42.83 35.34
CA SER A 31 -31.45 -41.92 35.69
C SER A 31 -30.16 -42.25 34.92
N ILE A 32 -29.84 -43.54 34.74
CA ILE A 32 -28.69 -43.99 33.95
C ILE A 32 -28.87 -43.60 32.48
N ILE A 33 -30.08 -43.76 31.93
CA ILE A 33 -30.38 -43.38 30.54
C ILE A 33 -30.24 -41.86 30.37
N ILE A 34 -30.81 -41.06 31.26
CA ILE A 34 -30.70 -39.61 31.23
C ILE A 34 -29.24 -39.19 31.32
N LEU A 35 -28.48 -39.76 32.24
CA LEU A 35 -27.05 -39.48 32.38
C LEU A 35 -26.28 -39.85 31.12
N ALA A 36 -26.57 -41.00 30.48
CA ALA A 36 -25.95 -41.41 29.24
C ALA A 36 -26.26 -40.42 28.09
N VAL A 37 -27.53 -39.98 27.99
CA VAL A 37 -27.96 -38.96 27.03
C VAL A 37 -27.23 -37.63 27.27
N VAL A 38 -27.14 -37.18 28.52
CA VAL A 38 -26.39 -35.92 28.86
C VAL A 38 -24.93 -36.08 28.49
N ILE A 39 -24.29 -37.22 28.84
CA ILE A 39 -22.90 -37.48 28.46
C ILE A 39 -22.73 -37.46 26.93
N PHE A 40 -23.65 -38.07 26.19
CA PHE A 40 -23.61 -38.06 24.74
C PHE A 40 -23.68 -36.63 24.17
N PHE A 41 -24.64 -35.82 24.60
CA PHE A 41 -24.78 -34.45 24.14
C PHE A 41 -23.60 -33.56 24.53
N VAL A 42 -23.02 -33.77 25.69
CA VAL A 42 -21.87 -32.97 26.17
C VAL A 42 -20.54 -33.45 25.55
N ALA A 43 -20.32 -34.78 25.48
CA ALA A 43 -19.02 -35.32 25.11
C ALA A 43 -18.86 -35.57 23.59
N PHE A 44 -19.94 -35.90 22.88
CA PHE A 44 -19.86 -36.33 21.48
C PHE A 44 -20.57 -35.41 20.50
N PHE A 45 -21.76 -34.90 20.87
CA PHE A 45 -22.58 -34.11 19.93
C PHE A 45 -21.86 -32.89 19.35
N PRO A 46 -21.09 -32.09 20.12
CA PRO A 46 -20.34 -30.96 19.54
C PRO A 46 -19.30 -31.38 18.49
N GLY A 47 -18.63 -32.51 18.71
CA GLY A 47 -17.67 -33.05 17.75
C GLY A 47 -18.33 -33.64 16.50
N ILE A 48 -19.55 -34.23 16.63
CA ILE A 48 -20.30 -34.73 15.48
C ILE A 48 -20.80 -33.59 14.59
N THR A 49 -21.21 -32.45 15.18
CA THR A 49 -21.79 -31.33 14.45
C THR A 49 -20.73 -30.40 13.86
N LYS A 50 -19.57 -30.28 14.48
CA LYS A 50 -18.45 -29.43 14.06
C LYS A 50 -17.13 -30.18 14.21
N GLY A 51 -16.91 -31.18 13.38
CA GLY A 51 -15.65 -31.92 13.32
C GLY A 51 -14.58 -31.11 12.59
N GLY A 52 -13.36 -31.14 13.12
CA GLY A 52 -12.22 -30.45 12.51
C GLY A 52 -11.05 -30.32 13.48
N ARG A 53 -9.98 -29.70 13.02
CA ARG A 53 -8.77 -29.46 13.82
C ARG A 53 -8.31 -28.01 13.71
N TYR A 54 -7.60 -27.56 14.71
CA TYR A 54 -6.80 -26.33 14.65
C TYR A 54 -5.48 -26.66 13.96
N VAL A 55 -5.30 -26.13 12.75
CA VAL A 55 -4.17 -26.43 11.87
C VAL A 55 -3.19 -25.27 11.92
N THR A 56 -1.90 -25.55 12.20
CA THR A 56 -0.80 -24.63 12.01
C THR A 56 -0.17 -24.93 10.66
N PHE A 57 -0.28 -24.00 9.73
CA PHE A 57 0.33 -24.12 8.41
C PHE A 57 1.79 -23.73 8.45
N ARG A 58 2.65 -24.59 7.91
CA ARG A 58 4.10 -24.33 7.77
C ARG A 58 4.43 -23.98 6.33
N GLY A 59 5.19 -22.92 6.12
CA GLY A 59 5.69 -22.48 4.81
C GLY A 59 7.20 -22.36 4.81
N GLN A 60 7.82 -22.47 3.62
CA GLN A 60 9.25 -22.23 3.46
C GLN A 60 9.59 -20.76 3.41
N LEU A 61 8.63 -19.91 3.00
CA LEU A 61 8.80 -18.47 2.96
C LEU A 61 8.15 -17.81 4.17
N SER A 62 8.69 -16.67 4.56
CA SER A 62 8.22 -15.86 5.69
C SER A 62 6.81 -15.34 5.43
N GLU A 63 6.01 -15.19 6.48
CA GLU A 63 4.67 -14.55 6.46
C GLU A 63 3.82 -14.86 5.22
N SER A 64 3.80 -16.14 4.82
CA SER A 64 3.09 -16.56 3.61
C SER A 64 1.59 -16.64 3.82
N GLY A 65 0.81 -16.17 2.87
CA GLY A 65 -0.64 -16.32 2.86
C GLY A 65 -1.06 -17.77 2.67
N VAL A 66 -2.11 -18.18 3.38
CA VAL A 66 -2.70 -19.52 3.32
C VAL A 66 -4.07 -19.43 2.68
N VAL A 67 -4.26 -20.16 1.60
CA VAL A 67 -5.54 -20.30 0.90
C VAL A 67 -5.98 -21.75 1.01
N VAL A 68 -7.19 -21.97 1.51
CA VAL A 68 -7.79 -23.30 1.64
C VAL A 68 -9.07 -23.34 0.81
N ASP A 69 -9.14 -24.27 -0.13
CA ASP A 69 -10.27 -24.43 -1.07
C ASP A 69 -10.65 -23.13 -1.80
N GLY A 70 -9.63 -22.32 -2.14
CA GLY A 70 -9.80 -21.04 -2.83
C GLY A 70 -10.16 -19.86 -1.93
N SER A 71 -10.27 -20.06 -0.61
CA SER A 71 -10.56 -19.00 0.36
C SER A 71 -9.33 -18.66 1.19
N TYR A 72 -9.01 -17.37 1.30
CA TYR A 72 -7.92 -16.90 2.16
C TYR A 72 -8.28 -17.12 3.63
N VAL A 73 -7.40 -17.81 4.37
CA VAL A 73 -7.59 -18.17 5.78
C VAL A 73 -6.75 -17.31 6.71
N GLY A 74 -5.56 -16.92 6.28
CA GLY A 74 -4.61 -16.13 7.07
C GLY A 74 -3.17 -16.36 6.63
N VAL A 75 -2.21 -16.26 7.55
CA VAL A 75 -0.78 -16.43 7.27
C VAL A 75 -0.20 -17.65 7.97
N THR A 76 0.91 -18.17 7.45
CA THR A 76 1.65 -19.30 8.05
C THR A 76 2.11 -18.98 9.48
N GLY A 77 2.28 -20.03 10.30
CA GLY A 77 2.71 -19.89 11.70
C GLY A 77 1.57 -19.68 12.71
N TYR A 78 0.36 -19.37 12.27
CA TYR A 78 -0.81 -19.23 13.14
C TYR A 78 -1.75 -20.43 13.03
N GLN A 79 -2.62 -20.57 14.02
CA GLN A 79 -3.60 -21.67 14.10
C GLN A 79 -4.95 -21.25 13.55
N TYR A 80 -5.49 -22.04 12.64
CA TYR A 80 -6.82 -21.84 12.05
C TYR A 80 -7.66 -23.08 12.20
N PHE A 81 -8.95 -22.92 12.50
CA PHE A 81 -9.87 -24.05 12.52
C PHE A 81 -10.22 -24.46 11.09
N ILE A 82 -9.88 -25.71 10.72
CA ILE A 82 -10.22 -26.30 9.43
C ILE A 82 -11.17 -27.47 9.70
N GLU A 83 -12.27 -27.52 8.97
CA GLU A 83 -13.25 -28.60 9.07
C GLU A 83 -12.62 -29.92 8.67
N SER A 84 -13.26 -31.04 9.07
CA SER A 84 -12.80 -32.38 8.68
C SER A 84 -13.05 -32.62 7.20
N GLY A 85 -12.06 -33.19 6.51
CA GLY A 85 -12.16 -33.50 5.09
C GLY A 85 -10.82 -33.40 4.37
N ASN A 86 -10.88 -33.45 3.05
CA ASN A 86 -9.73 -33.23 2.18
C ASN A 86 -9.81 -31.80 1.61
N HIS A 87 -8.81 -31.01 1.90
CA HIS A 87 -8.72 -29.60 1.53
C HIS A 87 -7.56 -29.36 0.60
N LYS A 88 -7.77 -28.57 -0.45
CA LYS A 88 -6.67 -28.04 -1.27
C LYS A 88 -6.08 -26.85 -0.57
N VAL A 89 -4.81 -26.93 -0.23
CA VAL A 89 -4.05 -25.83 0.39
C VAL A 89 -3.10 -25.24 -0.63
N GLU A 90 -3.09 -23.92 -0.74
CA GLU A 90 -2.14 -23.16 -1.54
C GLU A 90 -1.44 -22.14 -0.63
N LEU A 91 -0.12 -22.10 -0.69
CA LEU A 91 0.68 -21.09 0.01
C LEU A 91 1.16 -20.05 -0.99
N MET A 92 1.00 -18.78 -0.61
CA MET A 92 1.28 -17.65 -1.49
C MET A 92 2.17 -16.62 -0.79
N LYS A 93 3.05 -15.96 -1.56
CA LYS A 93 3.82 -14.81 -1.11
C LYS A 93 3.62 -13.68 -2.13
N GLY A 94 3.13 -12.52 -1.69
CA GLY A 94 2.84 -11.40 -2.60
C GLY A 94 1.87 -11.76 -3.74
N GLY A 95 0.86 -12.59 -3.46
CA GLY A 95 -0.06 -13.07 -4.50
C GLY A 95 0.50 -14.20 -5.40
N ILE A 96 1.77 -14.58 -5.23
CA ILE A 96 2.44 -15.61 -6.04
C ILE A 96 2.33 -16.96 -5.33
N PRO A 97 1.64 -17.97 -5.91
CA PRO A 97 1.56 -19.29 -5.33
C PRO A 97 2.90 -20.00 -5.47
N TYR A 98 3.45 -20.50 -4.35
CA TYR A 98 4.73 -21.20 -4.34
C TYR A 98 4.66 -22.65 -3.85
N ALA A 99 3.53 -23.07 -3.27
CA ALA A 99 3.30 -24.45 -2.89
C ALA A 99 1.79 -24.77 -2.96
N SER A 100 1.46 -25.99 -3.40
CA SER A 100 0.09 -26.48 -3.41
C SER A 100 0.08 -27.97 -3.03
N TYR A 101 -0.77 -28.34 -2.08
CA TYR A 101 -0.90 -29.73 -1.62
C TYR A 101 -2.32 -30.01 -1.10
N THR A 102 -2.62 -31.29 -0.92
CA THR A 102 -3.88 -31.71 -0.28
C THR A 102 -3.63 -31.99 1.19
N LEU A 103 -4.47 -31.43 2.05
CA LEU A 103 -4.48 -31.63 3.49
C LEU A 103 -5.70 -32.49 3.88
N GLU A 104 -5.45 -33.64 4.52
CA GLU A 104 -6.48 -34.45 5.13
C GLU A 104 -6.64 -34.06 6.60
N VAL A 105 -7.84 -33.64 6.99
CA VAL A 105 -8.18 -33.25 8.36
C VAL A 105 -9.14 -34.29 8.94
N ASP A 106 -8.68 -34.96 10.00
CA ASP A 106 -9.51 -35.98 10.73
C ASP A 106 -10.74 -35.34 11.36
N HIS A 107 -11.73 -36.21 11.64
CA HIS A 107 -12.95 -35.84 12.33
C HIS A 107 -12.93 -36.30 13.79
N PRO A 108 -12.36 -35.54 14.74
CA PRO A 108 -12.42 -35.87 16.15
C PRO A 108 -13.85 -35.65 16.69
N VAL A 109 -14.38 -36.63 17.43
CA VAL A 109 -15.77 -36.55 17.91
C VAL A 109 -15.90 -36.44 19.43
N PHE A 110 -14.85 -36.77 20.19
CA PHE A 110 -14.92 -36.87 21.66
C PHE A 110 -14.35 -35.64 22.34
N LEU A 111 -15.19 -34.94 23.14
CA LEU A 111 -14.84 -33.77 23.98
C LEU A 111 -14.06 -32.68 23.21
N THR A 112 -14.46 -32.41 21.99
CA THR A 112 -13.76 -31.45 21.10
C THR A 112 -13.83 -30.00 21.58
N TRP A 113 -14.83 -29.64 22.38
CA TRP A 113 -14.98 -28.34 23.00
C TRP A 113 -14.06 -28.13 24.22
N LEU A 114 -13.63 -29.26 24.87
CA LEU A 114 -12.74 -29.20 26.02
C LEU A 114 -11.27 -29.39 25.62
N PHE A 115 -11.00 -30.26 24.66
CA PHE A 115 -9.65 -30.54 24.17
C PHE A 115 -9.51 -30.08 22.71
N HIS A 116 -8.88 -28.91 22.52
CA HIS A 116 -8.54 -28.43 21.19
C HIS A 116 -7.60 -29.43 20.49
N ARG A 117 -8.05 -29.95 19.36
CA ARG A 117 -7.26 -30.89 18.55
C ARG A 117 -6.43 -30.10 17.56
N THR A 118 -5.14 -30.02 17.83
CA THR A 118 -4.17 -29.32 16.97
C THR A 118 -3.48 -30.28 16.01
N MET A 119 -3.04 -29.78 14.88
CA MET A 119 -2.11 -30.43 13.95
C MET A 119 -1.22 -29.40 13.28
N GLU A 120 -0.04 -29.84 12.87
CA GLU A 120 0.85 -29.04 12.03
C GLU A 120 0.98 -29.66 10.66
N THR A 121 1.04 -28.84 9.61
CA THR A 121 1.28 -29.35 8.27
C THR A 121 2.78 -29.65 8.08
N PRO A 122 3.13 -30.65 7.27
CA PRO A 122 4.52 -30.80 6.85
C PRO A 122 4.97 -29.55 6.09
N LEU A 123 6.27 -29.30 6.08
CA LEU A 123 6.84 -28.21 5.28
C LEU A 123 6.78 -28.60 3.79
N PRO A 124 5.98 -27.90 2.96
CA PRO A 124 5.86 -28.26 1.56
C PRO A 124 7.09 -27.81 0.77
N PRO A 125 7.49 -28.53 -0.30
CA PRO A 125 8.54 -28.09 -1.19
C PRO A 125 8.12 -26.82 -1.96
N LEU A 126 9.10 -25.98 -2.30
CA LEU A 126 8.90 -24.85 -3.20
C LEU A 126 8.63 -25.36 -4.62
N SER A 127 7.62 -24.80 -5.26
CA SER A 127 7.24 -25.05 -6.65
C SER A 127 7.25 -23.72 -7.41
N LEU A 128 8.45 -23.20 -7.67
CA LEU A 128 8.68 -21.93 -8.35
C LEU A 128 9.69 -22.12 -9.48
N ASP A 129 9.46 -21.45 -10.59
CA ASP A 129 10.47 -21.20 -11.60
C ASP A 129 11.35 -19.98 -11.23
N GLU A 130 12.37 -19.69 -12.03
CA GLU A 130 13.27 -18.55 -11.77
C GLU A 130 12.54 -17.19 -11.83
N GLU A 131 11.50 -17.06 -12.64
CA GLU A 131 10.70 -15.84 -12.71
C GLU A 131 9.87 -15.65 -11.44
N GLY A 132 9.25 -16.71 -10.94
CA GLY A 132 8.51 -16.71 -9.67
C GLY A 132 9.41 -16.35 -8.48
N LYS A 133 10.65 -16.86 -8.45
CA LYS A 133 11.63 -16.50 -7.41
C LYS A 133 11.98 -15.01 -7.45
N LYS A 134 12.25 -14.47 -8.64
CA LYS A 134 12.52 -13.04 -8.83
C LYS A 134 11.32 -12.17 -8.44
N ALA A 135 10.12 -12.61 -8.77
CA ALA A 135 8.90 -11.89 -8.43
C ALA A 135 8.69 -11.82 -6.92
N ILE A 136 8.96 -12.90 -6.17
CA ILE A 136 8.91 -12.90 -4.70
C ILE A 136 10.00 -11.99 -4.12
N ASN A 137 11.22 -12.03 -4.66
CA ASN A 137 12.29 -11.14 -4.23
C ASN A 137 11.93 -9.66 -4.43
N ARG A 138 11.34 -9.34 -5.57
CA ARG A 138 10.80 -8.00 -5.87
C ARG A 138 9.72 -7.59 -4.85
N PHE A 139 8.79 -8.50 -4.54
CA PHE A 139 7.77 -8.25 -3.53
C PHE A 139 8.37 -7.94 -2.15
N ASN A 140 9.38 -8.68 -1.71
CA ASN A 140 10.05 -8.40 -0.43
C ASN A 140 10.76 -7.05 -0.42
N LEU A 141 11.40 -6.65 -1.52
CA LEU A 141 11.99 -5.31 -1.67
C LEU A 141 10.91 -4.21 -1.67
N GLN A 142 9.78 -4.46 -2.33
CA GLN A 142 8.63 -3.54 -2.31
C GLN A 142 8.10 -3.33 -0.89
N GLU A 143 7.93 -4.40 -0.10
CA GLU A 143 7.50 -4.29 1.30
C GLU A 143 8.45 -3.42 2.15
N ILE A 144 9.77 -3.51 1.90
CA ILE A 144 10.76 -2.66 2.58
C ILE A 144 10.66 -1.22 2.11
N ALA A 145 10.51 -0.97 0.81
CA ALA A 145 10.36 0.36 0.25
C ALA A 145 9.09 1.05 0.77
N ASP A 146 7.95 0.35 0.77
CA ASP A 146 6.67 0.85 1.27
C ASP A 146 6.73 1.16 2.78
N ALA A 147 7.35 0.26 3.54
CA ALA A 147 7.56 0.49 4.97
C ALA A 147 8.49 1.69 5.22
N SER A 148 9.52 1.89 4.40
CA SER A 148 10.40 3.06 4.46
C SER A 148 9.61 4.35 4.31
N ALA A 149 8.64 4.38 3.39
CA ALA A 149 7.77 5.50 3.16
C ALA A 149 6.92 5.84 4.40
N ILE A 150 6.20 4.86 4.92
CA ILE A 150 5.29 5.02 6.05
C ILE A 150 6.06 5.38 7.33
N LEU A 151 7.18 4.73 7.57
CA LEU A 151 7.96 4.86 8.81
C LEU A 151 8.82 6.12 8.87
N SER A 152 8.96 6.86 7.78
CA SER A 152 9.65 8.16 7.81
C SER A 152 8.94 9.20 8.68
N TYR A 153 7.66 8.98 9.01
CA TYR A 153 6.81 9.91 9.78
C TYR A 153 6.65 9.57 11.26
N ASP A 154 6.83 8.31 11.65
CA ASP A 154 6.51 7.85 12.99
C ASP A 154 7.78 7.61 13.81
N GLU A 155 7.77 8.09 15.06
CA GLU A 155 8.68 7.63 16.13
C GLU A 155 8.33 6.18 16.53
N VAL A 156 8.29 5.28 15.53
CA VAL A 156 7.98 3.87 15.77
C VAL A 156 9.21 3.19 16.35
N THR A 157 9.03 2.64 17.54
CA THR A 157 10.11 1.92 18.25
C THR A 157 10.24 0.46 17.82
N ARG A 158 9.27 -0.08 17.09
CA ARG A 158 9.28 -1.47 16.60
C ARG A 158 8.57 -1.58 15.25
N ILE A 159 9.22 -2.27 14.34
CA ILE A 159 8.67 -2.63 13.03
C ILE A 159 8.51 -4.15 12.95
N ARG A 160 7.73 -4.62 11.97
CA ARG A 160 7.72 -6.04 11.63
C ARG A 160 9.10 -6.47 11.08
N PRO A 161 9.43 -7.77 11.11
CA PRO A 161 10.77 -8.26 10.72
C PRO A 161 10.97 -8.24 9.20
N LEU A 162 11.16 -7.06 8.61
CA LEU A 162 11.28 -6.88 7.16
C LEU A 162 12.57 -7.46 6.58
N PHE A 163 13.71 -7.08 7.15
CA PHE A 163 15.03 -7.57 6.71
C PHE A 163 15.24 -9.03 7.09
N SER A 164 14.77 -9.44 8.28
CA SER A 164 14.81 -10.84 8.69
C SER A 164 13.99 -11.73 7.75
N ASN A 165 12.81 -11.27 7.32
CA ASN A 165 11.97 -11.95 6.34
C ASN A 165 12.66 -12.03 4.97
N LEU A 166 13.24 -10.92 4.50
CA LEU A 166 14.00 -10.90 3.25
C LEU A 166 15.13 -11.91 3.25
N ILE A 167 15.96 -11.92 4.29
CA ILE A 167 17.12 -12.82 4.39
C ILE A 167 16.67 -14.27 4.43
N HIS A 168 15.64 -14.59 5.24
CA HIS A 168 15.06 -15.92 5.29
C HIS A 168 14.57 -16.39 3.92
N ASP A 169 13.86 -15.53 3.21
CA ASP A 169 13.29 -15.86 1.90
C ASP A 169 14.38 -16.00 0.83
N LEU A 170 15.43 -15.16 0.85
CA LEU A 170 16.58 -15.28 -0.06
C LEU A 170 17.30 -16.62 0.10
N GLU A 171 17.42 -17.12 1.33
CA GLU A 171 18.01 -18.44 1.60
C GLU A 171 17.09 -19.56 1.12
N ALA A 172 15.81 -19.50 1.46
CA ALA A 172 14.82 -20.50 1.08
C ALA A 172 14.64 -20.60 -0.46
N LEU A 173 14.71 -19.48 -1.17
CA LEU A 173 14.62 -19.42 -2.65
C LEU A 173 15.89 -19.94 -3.34
N GLY A 174 16.99 -20.09 -2.59
CA GLY A 174 18.24 -20.67 -3.09
C GLY A 174 18.99 -19.80 -4.09
N PHE A 175 18.92 -18.47 -3.95
CA PHE A 175 19.73 -17.55 -4.75
C PHE A 175 21.23 -17.74 -4.48
N ASP A 176 22.03 -17.45 -5.50
CA ASP A 176 23.48 -17.41 -5.34
C ASP A 176 23.91 -16.26 -4.42
N GLN A 177 25.18 -16.35 -3.94
CA GLN A 177 25.66 -15.37 -2.95
C GLN A 177 25.74 -13.96 -3.52
N ASP A 178 26.02 -13.80 -4.82
CA ASP A 178 26.10 -12.49 -5.45
C ASP A 178 24.73 -11.80 -5.48
N THR A 179 23.71 -12.51 -5.94
CA THR A 179 22.31 -12.02 -5.95
C THR A 179 21.82 -11.69 -4.54
N LYS A 180 22.14 -12.53 -3.53
CA LYS A 180 21.77 -12.25 -2.14
C LYS A 180 22.37 -10.94 -1.65
N GLN A 181 23.68 -10.74 -1.86
CA GLN A 181 24.37 -9.53 -1.41
C GLN A 181 23.84 -8.27 -2.11
N GLU A 182 23.60 -8.34 -3.43
CA GLU A 182 23.06 -7.24 -4.20
C GLU A 182 21.64 -6.85 -3.75
N THR A 183 20.81 -7.84 -3.43
CA THR A 183 19.48 -7.62 -2.87
C THR A 183 19.54 -6.98 -1.49
N ILE A 184 20.43 -7.44 -0.62
CA ILE A 184 20.64 -6.86 0.71
C ILE A 184 21.16 -5.42 0.60
N GLU A 185 22.11 -5.12 -0.27
CA GLU A 185 22.58 -3.77 -0.54
C GLU A 185 21.44 -2.84 -0.95
N THR A 186 20.58 -3.33 -1.84
CA THR A 186 19.40 -2.57 -2.28
C THR A 186 18.44 -2.32 -1.12
N ALA A 187 18.12 -3.35 -0.34
CA ALA A 187 17.23 -3.23 0.81
C ALA A 187 17.75 -2.21 1.85
N LEU A 188 19.06 -2.23 2.14
CA LEU A 188 19.67 -1.29 3.09
C LEU A 188 19.53 0.17 2.65
N ARG A 189 19.47 0.43 1.35
CA ARG A 189 19.31 1.78 0.81
C ARG A 189 17.95 2.39 1.10
N PHE A 190 16.95 1.57 1.47
CA PHE A 190 15.62 2.02 1.88
C PHE A 190 15.50 2.33 3.38
N ILE A 191 16.54 2.19 4.18
CA ILE A 191 16.49 2.52 5.61
C ILE A 191 16.20 4.01 5.79
N SER A 192 15.07 4.32 6.44
CA SER A 192 14.59 5.69 6.64
C SER A 192 14.57 6.12 8.12
N ASN A 193 14.62 5.18 9.06
CA ASN A 193 14.57 5.45 10.49
C ASN A 193 15.42 4.46 11.32
N GLU A 194 15.54 4.78 12.63
CA GLU A 194 16.33 3.97 13.58
C GLU A 194 15.76 2.57 13.79
N ALA A 195 14.43 2.39 13.75
CA ALA A 195 13.82 1.07 13.94
C ALA A 195 14.15 0.11 12.78
N MET A 196 14.16 0.62 11.53
CA MET A 196 14.60 -0.15 10.37
C MET A 196 16.08 -0.50 10.46
N LEU A 197 16.92 0.44 10.89
CA LEU A 197 18.35 0.20 11.07
C LEU A 197 18.62 -0.89 12.12
N LEU A 198 17.93 -0.85 13.25
CA LEU A 198 18.08 -1.85 14.30
C LEU A 198 17.65 -3.23 13.83
N GLU A 199 16.51 -3.35 13.16
CA GLU A 199 16.02 -4.62 12.62
C GLU A 199 16.96 -5.15 11.53
N ALA A 200 17.48 -4.30 10.65
CA ALA A 200 18.49 -4.70 9.65
C ALA A 200 19.77 -5.21 10.30
N LYS A 201 20.26 -4.57 11.37
CA LYS A 201 21.44 -5.02 12.12
C LYS A 201 21.21 -6.39 12.75
N ASP A 202 20.08 -6.58 13.42
CA ASP A 202 19.72 -7.87 14.02
C ASP A 202 19.63 -8.97 12.96
N ALA A 203 18.97 -8.69 11.84
CA ALA A 203 18.82 -9.63 10.74
C ALA A 203 20.15 -10.03 10.09
N LEU A 204 21.10 -9.11 10.04
CA LEU A 204 22.42 -9.32 9.41
C LEU A 204 23.48 -9.85 10.37
N GLU A 205 23.21 -9.99 11.67
CA GLU A 205 24.20 -10.41 12.67
C GLU A 205 24.92 -11.72 12.31
N THR A 206 24.20 -12.67 11.72
CA THR A 206 24.70 -14.01 11.37
C THR A 206 24.98 -14.19 9.87
N VAL A 207 24.78 -13.17 9.07
CA VAL A 207 24.96 -13.22 7.61
C VAL A 207 26.38 -12.85 7.23
N GLU A 208 27.00 -13.64 6.36
CA GLU A 208 28.27 -13.28 5.75
C GLU A 208 28.07 -12.10 4.79
N MET A 209 28.65 -10.95 5.14
CA MET A 209 28.47 -9.69 4.41
C MET A 209 29.73 -9.32 3.62
N ARG A 210 29.53 -8.82 2.41
CA ARG A 210 30.57 -8.12 1.64
C ARG A 210 30.93 -6.79 2.31
N ASP A 211 32.09 -6.25 1.96
CA ASP A 211 32.52 -4.95 2.46
C ASP A 211 31.55 -3.83 2.10
N SER A 212 30.98 -3.85 0.89
CA SER A 212 29.94 -2.88 0.44
C SER A 212 28.68 -2.89 1.32
N VAL A 213 28.21 -4.05 1.77
CA VAL A 213 27.07 -4.18 2.71
C VAL A 213 27.43 -3.59 4.07
N ARG A 214 28.65 -3.86 4.56
CA ARG A 214 29.14 -3.29 5.83
C ARG A 214 29.27 -1.76 5.76
N ASP A 215 29.78 -1.26 4.64
CA ASP A 215 29.92 0.18 4.41
C ASP A 215 28.56 0.89 4.39
N LEU A 216 27.56 0.33 3.68
CA LEU A 216 26.20 0.86 3.67
C LEU A 216 25.56 0.88 5.06
N LEU A 217 25.73 -0.19 5.83
CA LEU A 217 25.23 -0.27 7.19
C LEU A 217 25.90 0.79 8.10
N ALA A 218 27.21 1.00 7.95
CA ALA A 218 27.94 2.03 8.68
C ALA A 218 27.50 3.44 8.27
N ILE A 219 27.23 3.68 6.98
CA ILE A 219 26.67 4.94 6.48
C ILE A 219 25.29 5.17 7.09
N ALA A 220 24.41 4.15 7.07
CA ALA A 220 23.09 4.24 7.69
C ALA A 220 23.17 4.62 9.18
N GLU A 221 24.06 3.97 9.92
CA GLU A 221 24.29 4.27 11.33
C GLU A 221 24.81 5.70 11.55
N GLN A 222 25.75 6.16 10.75
CA GLN A 222 26.25 7.53 10.81
C GLN A 222 25.17 8.56 10.52
N VAL A 223 24.35 8.34 9.50
CA VAL A 223 23.27 9.25 9.10
C VAL A 223 22.21 9.33 10.20
N MET A 224 21.78 8.18 10.77
CA MET A 224 20.80 8.18 11.87
C MET A 224 21.32 8.88 13.12
N ASN A 225 22.59 8.65 13.50
CA ASN A 225 23.21 9.33 14.63
C ASN A 225 23.34 10.83 14.43
N THR A 226 23.61 11.28 13.21
CA THR A 226 23.74 12.72 12.88
C THR A 226 22.38 13.41 12.90
N SER A 227 21.30 12.74 12.50
CA SER A 227 19.94 13.27 12.54
C SER A 227 19.45 13.56 13.96
N ASN A 228 19.82 12.72 14.92
CA ASN A 228 19.50 12.93 16.33
C ASN A 228 20.26 14.12 16.95
N ALA A 229 21.37 14.56 16.34
CA ALA A 229 22.19 15.66 16.84
C ALA A 229 21.73 17.06 16.38
N GLY A 230 20.58 17.20 15.70
CA GLY A 230 20.05 18.49 15.24
C GLY A 230 20.86 19.18 14.13
N THR A 231 21.81 18.46 13.54
CA THR A 231 22.66 18.96 12.44
C THR A 231 22.41 18.13 11.19
N ARG A 232 21.20 18.22 10.64
CA ARG A 232 21.03 17.82 9.23
C ARG A 232 21.89 18.77 8.41
N LEU A 233 22.65 18.21 7.49
CA LEU A 233 23.51 18.94 6.56
C LEU A 233 22.80 20.22 6.12
N GLY A 234 23.32 21.39 6.51
CA GLY A 234 22.75 22.71 6.20
C GLY A 234 22.76 22.96 4.71
N LEU A 235 21.96 22.28 3.97
CA LEU A 235 21.58 22.64 2.62
C LEU A 235 20.59 23.80 2.79
N ALA A 236 21.13 25.02 2.92
CA ALA A 236 20.32 26.22 2.81
C ALA A 236 19.49 26.08 1.52
N SER A 237 18.18 26.33 1.61
CA SER A 237 17.30 26.37 0.44
C SER A 237 17.85 27.46 -0.51
N ASN A 238 18.68 27.06 -1.44
CA ASN A 238 19.24 27.96 -2.42
C ASN A 238 18.41 27.83 -3.71
N VAL A 239 17.18 28.35 -3.65
CA VAL A 239 16.35 28.47 -4.85
C VAL A 239 16.72 29.75 -5.57
N PRO A 240 17.30 29.69 -6.76
CA PRO A 240 17.64 30.89 -7.52
C PRO A 240 16.36 31.62 -7.92
N THR A 241 16.38 32.95 -7.88
CA THR A 241 15.24 33.76 -8.37
C THR A 241 15.20 33.69 -9.89
N ILE A 242 14.07 33.18 -10.43
CA ILE A 242 13.84 33.04 -11.86
C ILE A 242 12.64 33.93 -12.25
N THR A 243 12.79 34.69 -13.33
CA THR A 243 11.67 35.39 -13.98
C THR A 243 11.27 34.54 -15.20
N PRO A 244 10.19 33.77 -15.12
CA PRO A 244 9.81 32.85 -16.19
C PRO A 244 9.25 33.62 -17.40
N GLU A 245 9.60 33.17 -18.61
CA GLU A 245 9.14 33.78 -19.85
C GLU A 245 7.86 33.11 -20.35
N LYS A 246 6.91 33.91 -20.85
CA LYS A 246 5.67 33.32 -21.42
C LYS A 246 5.96 32.55 -22.70
N ARG A 247 5.31 31.42 -22.84
CA ARG A 247 5.30 30.54 -24.02
C ARG A 247 3.88 30.10 -24.33
N SER A 248 3.68 29.58 -25.50
CA SER A 248 2.41 28.96 -25.90
C SER A 248 2.64 27.71 -26.71
N LEU A 249 1.74 26.77 -26.57
CA LEU A 249 1.64 25.55 -27.36
C LEU A 249 0.22 25.47 -27.92
N SER A 250 0.07 25.15 -29.21
CA SER A 250 -1.23 25.13 -29.87
C SER A 250 -1.35 23.98 -30.87
N TYR A 251 -2.56 23.43 -30.94
CA TYR A 251 -2.97 22.48 -31.96
C TYR A 251 -4.48 22.64 -32.23
N GLY A 252 -4.85 23.02 -33.45
CA GLY A 252 -6.24 23.35 -33.78
C GLY A 252 -6.79 24.42 -32.87
N ASP A 253 -7.93 24.13 -32.23
CA ASP A 253 -8.57 25.01 -31.28
C ASP A 253 -7.98 24.92 -29.85
N LEU A 254 -7.13 23.93 -29.61
CA LEU A 254 -6.42 23.79 -28.34
C LEU A 254 -5.34 24.86 -28.23
N GLN A 255 -5.40 25.64 -27.15
CA GLN A 255 -4.40 26.65 -26.82
C GLN A 255 -3.94 26.44 -25.39
N LEU A 256 -2.62 26.34 -25.18
CA LEU A 256 -2.00 26.26 -23.87
C LEU A 256 -1.02 27.42 -23.72
N ALA A 257 -1.21 28.22 -22.68
CA ALA A 257 -0.20 29.15 -22.22
C ALA A 257 0.74 28.42 -21.24
N GLY A 258 2.00 28.83 -21.20
CA GLY A 258 2.99 28.30 -20.27
C GLY A 258 4.09 29.28 -19.93
N PHE A 259 4.98 28.87 -19.06
CA PHE A 259 6.10 29.63 -18.56
C PHE A 259 7.39 28.82 -18.66
N ALA A 260 8.39 29.38 -19.32
CA ALA A 260 9.68 28.72 -19.50
C ALA A 260 10.60 28.97 -18.31
N TYR A 261 11.23 27.90 -17.86
CA TYR A 261 12.23 27.88 -16.80
C TYR A 261 13.56 27.41 -17.38
N PRO A 262 14.69 28.07 -17.05
CA PRO A 262 16.01 27.63 -17.47
C PRO A 262 16.48 26.41 -16.71
N PRO A 263 17.52 25.69 -17.16
CA PRO A 263 18.14 24.63 -16.39
C PRO A 263 18.53 25.12 -15.00
N THR A 264 18.14 24.43 -13.96
CA THR A 264 18.26 24.91 -12.58
C THR A 264 18.59 23.78 -11.63
N SER A 265 19.61 23.93 -10.79
CA SER A 265 19.89 23.10 -9.64
C SER A 265 19.39 23.80 -8.38
N PHE A 266 18.62 23.08 -7.57
CA PHE A 266 18.11 23.61 -6.30
C PHE A 266 17.88 22.51 -5.27
N VAL A 267 17.63 22.90 -4.02
CA VAL A 267 17.27 21.96 -2.96
C VAL A 267 15.75 21.89 -2.87
N MET A 268 15.21 20.72 -3.18
CA MET A 268 13.79 20.41 -3.03
C MET A 268 13.53 19.82 -1.64
N GLY A 269 12.40 20.18 -1.03
CA GLY A 269 12.05 19.74 0.31
C GLY A 269 12.40 20.74 1.40
N ARG A 270 12.14 20.38 2.65
CA ARG A 270 12.29 21.27 3.80
C ARG A 270 12.92 20.54 4.99
N GLU A 271 13.80 21.22 5.71
CA GLU A 271 14.52 20.67 6.87
C GLU A 271 13.77 20.83 8.22
N THR A 272 12.63 21.50 8.25
CA THR A 272 11.94 21.81 9.50
C THR A 272 10.88 20.77 9.85
N VAL A 273 10.90 20.31 11.11
CA VAL A 273 9.80 19.53 11.70
C VAL A 273 8.55 20.40 11.63
N SER A 274 7.65 20.09 10.73
CA SER A 274 6.34 20.71 10.62
C SER A 274 5.39 20.05 11.61
N GLN A 275 4.39 20.80 12.09
CA GLN A 275 3.28 20.24 12.86
C GLN A 275 2.45 19.23 12.00
N TYR A 276 2.60 19.32 10.68
CA TYR A 276 2.05 18.40 9.69
C TYR A 276 3.24 17.78 8.94
N PRO A 277 3.47 16.46 9.10
CA PRO A 277 4.60 15.79 8.45
C PRO A 277 4.47 15.91 6.94
N GLU A 278 5.51 16.39 6.31
CA GLU A 278 5.65 16.44 4.85
C GLU A 278 6.40 15.20 4.40
N ILE A 279 5.98 14.59 3.29
CA ILE A 279 6.60 13.36 2.78
C ILE A 279 8.07 13.56 2.43
N HIS A 280 8.46 14.80 2.06
CA HIS A 280 9.84 15.19 1.76
C HIS A 280 10.40 16.15 2.80
N GLU A 281 10.62 15.70 4.02
CA GLU A 281 11.20 16.55 5.08
C GLU A 281 12.68 16.86 4.86
N ALA A 282 13.44 15.97 4.21
CA ALA A 282 14.85 16.18 3.96
C ALA A 282 15.07 16.94 2.65
N GLY A 283 15.81 18.07 2.72
CA GLY A 283 16.22 18.78 1.52
C GLY A 283 17.07 17.88 0.61
N VAL A 284 16.70 17.76 -0.64
CA VAL A 284 17.42 16.98 -1.67
C VAL A 284 17.84 17.89 -2.80
N SER A 285 19.12 17.83 -3.16
CA SER A 285 19.63 18.55 -4.34
C SER A 285 19.09 17.86 -5.60
N VAL A 286 18.42 18.63 -6.45
CA VAL A 286 17.88 18.18 -7.72
C VAL A 286 18.31 19.06 -8.86
N ASP A 287 18.55 18.46 -10.02
CA ASP A 287 18.85 19.14 -11.27
C ASP A 287 17.64 19.07 -12.19
N VAL A 288 17.10 20.21 -12.59
CA VAL A 288 15.95 20.30 -13.48
C VAL A 288 16.42 20.86 -14.83
N PRO A 289 16.16 20.18 -15.96
CA PRO A 289 16.49 20.70 -17.29
C PRO A 289 15.62 21.93 -17.62
N SER A 290 15.89 22.59 -18.74
CA SER A 290 14.99 23.65 -19.23
C SER A 290 13.64 23.05 -19.61
N PHE A 291 12.55 23.68 -19.21
CA PHE A 291 11.19 23.21 -19.49
C PHE A 291 10.21 24.38 -19.57
N VAL A 292 9.04 24.15 -20.11
CA VAL A 292 7.90 25.05 -20.02
C VAL A 292 6.82 24.38 -19.19
N LEU A 293 6.32 25.06 -18.16
CA LEU A 293 5.20 24.58 -17.35
C LEU A 293 3.91 25.25 -17.82
N GLY A 294 2.84 24.48 -17.99
CA GLY A 294 1.51 24.99 -18.29
C GLY A 294 1.05 26.02 -17.28
N ALA A 295 0.48 27.12 -17.76
CA ALA A 295 0.06 28.25 -16.92
C ALA A 295 -1.11 27.89 -16.00
N THR A 296 -1.94 26.92 -16.40
CA THR A 296 -3.13 26.43 -15.67
C THR A 296 -3.17 24.92 -15.71
N GLU A 297 -4.02 24.32 -14.88
CA GLU A 297 -4.45 22.94 -15.03
C GLU A 297 -5.13 22.75 -16.43
N ILE A 298 -5.13 21.52 -16.94
CA ILE A 298 -5.88 21.16 -18.16
C ILE A 298 -7.38 21.33 -17.88
N SER A 299 -8.06 22.08 -18.75
CA SER A 299 -9.48 22.35 -18.61
C SER A 299 -10.36 21.22 -19.17
N GLN A 300 -11.62 21.18 -18.73
CA GLN A 300 -12.64 20.26 -19.28
C GLN A 300 -12.84 20.47 -20.78
N TYR A 301 -12.67 21.69 -21.28
CA TYR A 301 -12.71 21.99 -22.72
C TYR A 301 -11.53 21.37 -23.47
N GLN A 302 -10.31 21.54 -22.96
CA GLN A 302 -9.11 20.95 -23.59
C GLN A 302 -9.15 19.42 -23.54
N TRP A 303 -9.71 18.86 -22.47
CA TRP A 303 -9.95 17.42 -22.37
C TRP A 303 -10.97 16.94 -23.40
N ALA A 304 -12.04 17.70 -23.66
CA ALA A 304 -13.01 17.37 -24.68
C ALA A 304 -12.39 17.28 -26.09
N LEU A 305 -11.47 18.20 -26.43
CA LEU A 305 -10.75 18.16 -27.70
C LEU A 305 -9.86 16.89 -27.82
N PHE A 306 -9.28 16.44 -26.70
CA PHE A 306 -8.57 15.17 -26.67
C PHE A 306 -9.50 13.99 -26.95
N LEU A 307 -10.68 13.95 -26.36
CA LEU A 307 -11.64 12.87 -26.52
C LEU A 307 -12.17 12.78 -27.97
N GLU A 308 -12.30 13.90 -28.70
CA GLU A 308 -12.70 13.87 -30.12
C GLU A 308 -11.72 13.07 -30.99
N ASP A 309 -10.43 13.20 -30.71
CA ASP A 309 -9.39 12.45 -31.44
C ASP A 309 -9.16 11.05 -30.82
N ASN A 310 -9.56 10.82 -29.56
CA ASN A 310 -9.28 9.61 -28.79
C ASN A 310 -10.55 9.06 -28.10
N PRO A 311 -11.54 8.60 -28.87
CA PRO A 311 -12.82 8.14 -28.30
C PRO A 311 -12.68 6.93 -27.37
N TYR A 312 -11.55 6.23 -27.43
CA TYR A 312 -11.21 5.14 -26.48
C TYR A 312 -11.29 5.61 -25.00
N TRP A 313 -10.93 6.87 -24.71
CA TRP A 313 -10.95 7.45 -23.39
C TRP A 313 -12.30 8.13 -23.03
N GLU A 314 -13.34 7.98 -23.84
CA GLU A 314 -14.66 8.47 -23.48
C GLU A 314 -15.25 7.74 -22.29
N LYS A 315 -16.07 8.45 -21.47
CA LYS A 315 -16.78 7.90 -20.32
C LYS A 315 -17.57 6.62 -20.63
N GLY A 316 -18.08 6.50 -21.88
CA GLY A 316 -18.81 5.31 -22.33
C GLY A 316 -17.98 4.02 -22.33
N ASN A 317 -16.66 4.11 -22.34
CA ASN A 317 -15.73 2.97 -22.32
C ASN A 317 -15.17 2.67 -20.92
N LYS A 318 -15.73 3.30 -19.86
CA LYS A 318 -15.22 3.17 -18.47
C LYS A 318 -15.03 1.72 -18.05
N ASP A 319 -16.00 0.84 -18.31
CA ASP A 319 -15.93 -0.57 -17.89
C ASP A 319 -14.75 -1.31 -18.56
N GLU A 320 -14.46 -1.01 -19.83
CA GLU A 320 -13.30 -1.57 -20.52
C GLU A 320 -11.98 -1.03 -19.94
N LEU A 321 -11.91 0.27 -19.68
CA LEU A 321 -10.74 0.92 -19.09
C LEU A 321 -10.46 0.38 -17.68
N MET A 322 -11.50 0.20 -16.86
CA MET A 322 -11.39 -0.43 -15.53
C MET A 322 -10.89 -1.87 -15.61
N SER A 323 -11.41 -2.64 -16.56
CA SER A 323 -10.96 -4.05 -16.73
C SER A 323 -9.48 -4.19 -17.07
N LYS A 324 -8.86 -3.12 -17.55
CA LYS A 324 -7.43 -3.02 -17.88
C LYS A 324 -6.60 -2.32 -16.80
N GLY A 325 -7.20 -1.92 -15.66
CA GLY A 325 -6.52 -1.20 -14.61
C GLY A 325 -6.06 0.21 -15.03
N LEU A 326 -6.77 0.84 -15.96
CA LEU A 326 -6.39 2.17 -16.46
C LEU A 326 -7.12 3.31 -15.74
N VAL A 327 -8.30 3.04 -15.19
CA VAL A 327 -9.13 4.00 -14.43
C VAL A 327 -9.93 3.25 -13.36
N ASP A 328 -10.46 3.96 -12.39
CA ASP A 328 -11.42 3.44 -11.41
C ASP A 328 -12.88 3.82 -11.76
N ASP A 329 -13.80 3.51 -10.85
CA ASP A 329 -15.23 3.73 -11.02
C ASP A 329 -15.65 5.22 -11.02
N SER A 330 -14.77 6.12 -10.57
CA SER A 330 -15.00 7.57 -10.51
C SER A 330 -14.64 8.29 -11.81
N TYR A 331 -14.09 7.57 -12.80
CA TYR A 331 -13.60 8.17 -14.05
C TYR A 331 -14.63 9.07 -14.73
N LEU A 332 -14.28 10.34 -14.94
CA LEU A 332 -15.09 11.42 -15.55
C LEU A 332 -16.48 11.63 -14.89
N GLU A 333 -16.66 11.17 -13.63
CA GLU A 333 -17.90 11.44 -12.89
C GLU A 333 -18.01 12.93 -12.51
N GLY A 334 -19.22 13.45 -12.39
CA GLY A 334 -19.50 14.81 -11.94
C GLY A 334 -19.14 15.93 -12.91
N MET A 335 -18.68 15.62 -14.14
CA MET A 335 -18.32 16.60 -15.16
C MET A 335 -19.24 16.54 -16.37
N THR A 336 -19.41 17.70 -17.02
CA THR A 336 -20.01 17.82 -18.35
C THR A 336 -18.89 18.17 -19.34
N ILE A 337 -18.36 17.16 -20.01
CA ILE A 337 -17.32 17.33 -21.00
C ILE A 337 -17.94 17.76 -22.33
N SER A 338 -17.50 18.88 -22.90
CA SER A 338 -18.00 19.41 -24.14
C SER A 338 -16.95 20.27 -24.84
N SER A 339 -16.73 20.01 -26.13
CA SER A 339 -15.88 20.81 -27.02
C SER A 339 -16.61 22.05 -27.57
N VAL A 340 -17.91 22.16 -27.34
CA VAL A 340 -18.72 23.32 -27.80
C VAL A 340 -18.65 24.46 -26.80
N PHE A 341 -18.53 24.17 -25.50
CA PHE A 341 -18.49 25.17 -24.46
C PHE A 341 -17.08 25.34 -23.89
N VAL A 342 -16.42 26.43 -24.28
CA VAL A 342 -15.10 26.77 -23.71
C VAL A 342 -15.25 27.05 -22.23
N THR A 343 -14.58 26.30 -21.42
CA THR A 343 -14.53 26.47 -19.96
C THR A 343 -13.09 26.38 -19.46
N SER A 344 -12.76 27.21 -18.48
CA SER A 344 -11.48 27.16 -17.78
C SER A 344 -11.49 26.24 -16.55
N ARG A 345 -12.61 25.60 -16.24
CA ARG A 345 -12.66 24.65 -15.12
C ARG A 345 -11.72 23.48 -15.39
N PRO A 346 -10.86 23.11 -14.42
CA PRO A 346 -9.96 21.97 -14.59
C PRO A 346 -10.74 20.68 -14.80
N VAL A 347 -10.13 19.77 -15.57
CA VAL A 347 -10.57 18.38 -15.62
C VAL A 347 -10.20 17.73 -14.30
N PHE A 348 -11.07 16.86 -13.79
CA PHE A 348 -10.84 16.05 -12.59
C PHE A 348 -11.42 14.63 -12.79
N ASN A 349 -11.33 13.77 -11.81
CA ASN A 349 -11.71 12.36 -12.00
C ASN A 349 -11.02 11.74 -13.22
N VAL A 350 -9.74 12.00 -13.36
CA VAL A 350 -8.85 11.42 -14.37
C VAL A 350 -7.70 10.71 -13.68
N SER A 351 -7.35 9.54 -14.20
CA SER A 351 -6.22 8.74 -13.69
C SER A 351 -4.89 9.23 -14.25
N TYR A 352 -3.81 8.75 -13.64
CA TYR A 352 -2.46 8.97 -14.17
C TYR A 352 -2.30 8.44 -15.61
N HIS A 353 -2.84 7.25 -15.90
CA HIS A 353 -2.82 6.69 -17.25
C HIS A 353 -3.56 7.53 -18.29
N ALA A 354 -4.72 8.07 -17.91
CA ALA A 354 -5.50 8.94 -18.78
C ALA A 354 -4.78 10.28 -19.03
N ALA A 355 -4.16 10.86 -18.01
CA ALA A 355 -3.36 12.08 -18.12
C ALA A 355 -2.12 11.86 -18.99
N GLN A 356 -1.44 10.72 -18.88
CA GLN A 356 -0.33 10.35 -19.76
C GLN A 356 -0.79 10.19 -21.23
N ALA A 357 -1.96 9.59 -21.46
CA ALA A 357 -2.52 9.47 -22.80
C ALA A 357 -2.80 10.84 -23.44
N PHE A 358 -3.28 11.82 -22.64
CA PHE A 358 -3.41 13.20 -23.09
C PHE A 358 -2.08 13.81 -23.50
N CYS A 359 -1.05 13.63 -22.67
CA CYS A 359 0.30 14.13 -22.96
C CYS A 359 0.87 13.50 -24.24
N ALA A 360 0.73 12.19 -24.42
CA ALA A 360 1.18 11.47 -25.61
C ALA A 360 0.46 11.95 -26.88
N TRP A 361 -0.87 12.11 -26.82
CA TRP A 361 -1.66 12.68 -27.91
C TRP A 361 -1.17 14.08 -28.29
N LEU A 362 -1.01 14.95 -27.30
CA LEU A 362 -0.58 16.32 -27.58
C LEU A 362 0.85 16.40 -28.10
N SER A 363 1.73 15.49 -27.66
CA SER A 363 3.09 15.35 -28.22
C SER A 363 3.04 14.99 -29.71
N GLU A 364 2.23 14.00 -30.08
CA GLU A 364 2.05 13.59 -31.48
C GLU A 364 1.53 14.75 -32.35
N LYS A 365 0.52 15.49 -31.85
CA LYS A 365 -0.11 16.57 -32.61
C LYS A 365 0.75 17.81 -32.77
N THR A 366 1.58 18.11 -31.79
CA THR A 366 2.39 19.35 -31.77
C THR A 366 3.83 19.14 -32.23
N GLY A 367 4.31 17.90 -32.25
CA GLY A 367 5.72 17.57 -32.48
C GLY A 367 6.66 18.04 -31.36
N LYS A 368 6.11 18.46 -30.21
CA LYS A 368 6.85 18.79 -28.99
C LYS A 368 6.72 17.62 -28.02
N GLU A 369 7.73 17.39 -27.21
CA GLU A 369 7.64 16.44 -26.10
C GLU A 369 6.81 17.05 -24.98
N VAL A 370 5.57 16.61 -24.82
CA VAL A 370 4.63 17.03 -23.77
C VAL A 370 4.48 15.91 -22.76
N PHE A 371 4.55 16.24 -21.48
CA PHE A 371 4.55 15.27 -20.38
C PHE A 371 3.91 15.88 -19.12
N LEU A 372 3.59 15.05 -18.15
CA LEU A 372 3.26 15.50 -16.79
C LEU A 372 4.54 16.08 -16.16
N PRO A 373 4.48 17.25 -15.48
CA PRO A 373 5.68 17.79 -14.85
C PRO A 373 6.28 16.79 -13.86
N THR A 374 7.60 16.80 -13.71
CA THR A 374 8.20 16.13 -12.55
C THR A 374 7.85 16.92 -11.28
N GLU A 375 7.90 16.25 -10.12
CA GLU A 375 7.75 16.93 -8.85
C GLU A 375 8.74 18.10 -8.71
N ALA A 376 9.99 17.90 -9.14
CA ALA A 376 11.01 18.93 -9.09
C ALA A 376 10.68 20.16 -9.97
N MET A 377 10.15 19.94 -11.19
CA MET A 377 9.69 21.01 -12.07
C MET A 377 8.53 21.79 -11.45
N TRP A 378 7.55 21.08 -10.93
CA TRP A 378 6.41 21.68 -10.25
C TRP A 378 6.84 22.49 -9.02
N SER A 379 7.68 21.90 -8.16
CA SER A 379 8.19 22.53 -6.95
C SER A 379 9.05 23.77 -7.26
N LEU A 380 9.90 23.71 -8.30
CA LEU A 380 10.67 24.86 -8.75
C LEU A 380 9.76 26.03 -9.13
N ALA A 381 8.68 25.76 -9.87
CA ALA A 381 7.73 26.80 -10.28
C ALA A 381 6.94 27.36 -9.08
N ALA A 382 6.54 26.54 -8.13
CA ALA A 382 5.85 26.96 -6.92
C ALA A 382 6.75 27.85 -6.04
N LEU A 383 8.02 27.49 -5.88
CA LEU A 383 9.01 28.24 -5.10
C LEU A 383 9.41 29.60 -5.71
N GLN A 384 9.09 29.86 -6.99
CA GLN A 384 9.28 31.18 -7.61
C GLN A 384 8.15 32.16 -7.30
N GLN A 385 7.04 31.71 -6.76
CA GLN A 385 5.89 32.59 -6.48
C GLN A 385 6.03 33.23 -5.09
N ASN A 386 6.06 34.56 -5.03
CA ASN A 386 6.13 35.29 -3.77
C ASN A 386 4.87 35.23 -2.91
N ASP A 387 3.70 34.96 -3.54
CA ASP A 387 2.41 34.78 -2.90
C ASP A 387 1.69 33.58 -3.53
N LEU A 388 1.82 32.42 -2.92
CA LEU A 388 1.06 31.23 -3.28
C LEU A 388 -0.40 31.40 -2.81
N ASN A 389 -1.17 32.17 -3.60
CA ASN A 389 -2.60 32.33 -3.33
C ASN A 389 -3.33 31.01 -3.49
N TYR A 390 -3.86 30.50 -2.39
CA TYR A 390 -4.60 29.24 -2.39
C TYR A 390 -5.94 29.36 -3.11
N THR A 391 -6.14 28.59 -4.16
CA THR A 391 -7.34 28.56 -4.99
C THR A 391 -8.42 27.67 -4.36
N LYS A 392 -9.44 28.29 -3.75
CA LYS A 392 -10.56 27.60 -3.08
C LYS A 392 -11.74 27.25 -4.01
N SER A 393 -11.52 27.20 -5.30
CA SER A 393 -12.57 26.88 -6.28
C SER A 393 -11.98 26.18 -7.50
N LEU A 394 -12.84 25.49 -8.25
CA LEU A 394 -12.49 24.89 -9.55
C LEU A 394 -12.44 25.91 -10.70
N SER A 395 -12.35 27.20 -10.42
CA SER A 395 -12.22 28.23 -11.43
C SER A 395 -10.90 28.95 -11.22
N PRO A 396 -9.87 28.65 -12.03
CA PRO A 396 -8.56 29.29 -11.89
C PRO A 396 -8.68 30.80 -12.15
N SER A 397 -7.74 31.56 -11.58
CA SER A 397 -7.63 32.97 -11.89
C SER A 397 -7.37 33.17 -13.39
N PRO A 398 -8.09 34.06 -14.07
CA PRO A 398 -7.81 34.36 -15.49
C PRO A 398 -6.52 35.16 -15.68
N ASP A 399 -5.93 35.71 -14.63
CA ASP A 399 -4.71 36.52 -14.71
C ASP A 399 -3.45 35.63 -14.58
N ILE A 400 -2.88 35.34 -15.72
CA ILE A 400 -1.59 34.61 -15.85
C ILE A 400 -0.42 35.57 -16.10
N SER A 401 -0.51 36.83 -15.71
CA SER A 401 0.52 37.82 -16.03
C SER A 401 1.87 37.59 -15.31
N GLY A 402 1.80 37.04 -14.10
CA GLY A 402 2.95 36.88 -13.21
C GLY A 402 3.58 35.49 -13.15
N GLY A 403 2.97 34.47 -13.72
CA GLY A 403 3.44 33.09 -13.62
C GLY A 403 2.31 32.08 -13.73
N PRO A 404 2.57 30.77 -13.54
CA PRO A 404 1.54 29.77 -13.43
C PRO A 404 0.55 30.08 -12.30
N VAL A 405 -0.72 29.81 -12.50
CA VAL A 405 -1.78 30.03 -11.48
C VAL A 405 -2.30 28.71 -10.96
N SER A 406 -2.99 28.77 -9.82
CA SER A 406 -3.59 27.59 -9.16
C SER A 406 -2.58 26.46 -8.86
N LEU A 407 -1.30 26.79 -8.63
CA LEU A 407 -0.35 25.78 -8.12
C LEU A 407 -0.70 25.33 -6.72
N MET A 408 -1.43 26.16 -5.94
CA MET A 408 -1.93 25.80 -4.62
C MET A 408 -3.45 25.85 -4.63
N GLY A 409 -4.09 24.74 -4.24
CA GLY A 409 -5.55 24.56 -4.32
C GLY A 409 -6.00 24.17 -5.75
N GLY A 410 -7.26 24.46 -6.12
CA GLY A 410 -7.80 23.98 -7.38
C GLY A 410 -7.98 22.47 -7.35
N VAL A 411 -7.15 21.72 -8.06
CA VAL A 411 -7.08 20.25 -7.98
C VAL A 411 -5.67 19.79 -7.59
N TRP A 412 -5.57 18.67 -6.93
CA TRP A 412 -4.30 17.95 -6.81
C TRP A 412 -3.77 17.61 -8.19
N GLU A 413 -2.56 18.01 -8.48
CA GLU A 413 -1.96 17.88 -9.80
C GLU A 413 -1.05 16.66 -9.90
N LEU A 414 -1.40 15.76 -10.81
CA LEU A 414 -0.59 14.59 -11.15
C LEU A 414 0.79 15.02 -11.65
N THR A 415 1.83 14.37 -11.15
CA THR A 415 3.20 14.48 -11.65
C THR A 415 3.66 13.14 -12.24
N GLN A 416 4.67 13.16 -13.08
CA GLN A 416 5.27 11.91 -13.58
C GLN A 416 6.25 11.28 -12.59
N THR A 417 6.56 11.97 -11.48
CA THR A 417 7.48 11.46 -10.48
C THR A 417 6.79 10.41 -9.63
N PRO A 418 7.34 9.20 -9.55
CA PRO A 418 6.85 8.20 -8.61
C PRO A 418 7.16 8.63 -7.19
N TYR A 419 6.30 8.22 -6.26
CA TYR A 419 6.59 8.36 -4.85
C TYR A 419 7.77 7.49 -4.47
N ILE A 420 8.87 8.13 -4.11
CA ILE A 420 10.07 7.49 -3.63
C ILE A 420 10.37 8.12 -2.28
N PRO A 421 10.33 7.35 -1.19
CA PRO A 421 10.76 7.87 0.09
C PRO A 421 12.19 8.36 -0.06
N LEU A 422 12.41 9.63 0.30
CA LEU A 422 13.75 10.19 0.26
C LEU A 422 14.61 9.46 1.28
N SER A 423 15.41 8.51 0.79
CA SER A 423 16.36 7.80 1.62
C SER A 423 17.39 8.79 2.17
N ARG A 424 17.60 8.74 3.48
CA ARG A 424 18.69 9.50 4.11
C ARG A 424 20.07 8.98 3.72
N ILE A 425 20.14 7.80 3.11
CA ILE A 425 21.39 7.11 2.74
C ILE A 425 21.73 7.36 1.28
N THR A 426 20.71 7.40 0.41
CA THR A 426 20.88 7.59 -1.03
C THR A 426 20.25 8.90 -1.48
N GLY A 427 20.84 9.53 -2.49
CA GLY A 427 20.24 10.69 -3.14
C GLY A 427 18.98 10.31 -3.93
N TYR A 428 18.14 11.30 -4.26
CA TYR A 428 16.90 11.11 -4.99
C TYR A 428 17.06 10.34 -6.30
N GLN A 429 18.06 10.72 -7.12
CA GLN A 429 18.29 10.08 -8.43
C GLN A 429 18.73 8.63 -8.30
N GLU A 430 19.51 8.31 -7.28
CA GLU A 430 19.92 6.92 -7.00
C GLU A 430 18.74 6.07 -6.52
N SER A 431 17.89 6.63 -5.67
CA SER A 431 16.67 5.94 -5.21
C SER A 431 15.70 5.70 -6.38
N LEU A 432 15.54 6.66 -7.27
CA LEU A 432 14.75 6.51 -8.50
C LEU A 432 15.29 5.37 -9.38
N ALA A 433 16.59 5.39 -9.64
CA ALA A 433 17.23 4.34 -10.44
C ALA A 433 17.06 2.93 -9.83
N LEU A 434 17.06 2.82 -8.49
CA LEU A 434 16.79 1.54 -7.82
C LEU A 434 15.36 1.07 -8.03
N HIS A 435 14.37 1.94 -7.90
CA HIS A 435 12.96 1.59 -8.16
C HIS A 435 12.76 1.10 -9.59
N GLU A 436 13.34 1.82 -10.56
CA GLU A 436 13.29 1.44 -11.98
C GLU A 436 13.99 0.10 -12.24
N ALA A 437 15.21 -0.09 -11.72
CA ALA A 437 16.00 -1.31 -11.93
C ALA A 437 15.31 -2.57 -11.40
N PHE A 438 14.62 -2.46 -10.27
CA PHE A 438 13.89 -3.57 -9.68
C PHE A 438 12.42 -3.63 -10.09
N SER A 439 11.96 -2.71 -10.96
CA SER A 439 10.55 -2.61 -11.39
C SER A 439 9.59 -2.62 -10.20
N LEU A 440 9.93 -1.86 -9.15
CA LEU A 440 9.07 -1.68 -8.00
C LEU A 440 7.82 -0.92 -8.42
N ASP A 441 6.71 -1.23 -7.77
CA ASP A 441 5.46 -0.52 -8.01
C ASP A 441 5.61 0.93 -7.54
N MET A 442 5.31 1.88 -8.43
CA MET A 442 5.59 3.29 -8.23
C MET A 442 4.29 4.07 -8.37
N GLN A 443 3.75 4.45 -7.22
CA GLN A 443 2.57 5.30 -7.18
C GLN A 443 2.94 6.74 -7.59
N PRO A 444 2.16 7.42 -8.45
CA PRO A 444 2.44 8.80 -8.82
C PRO A 444 2.22 9.77 -7.66
N ILE A 445 3.09 10.78 -7.62
CA ILE A 445 2.95 11.92 -6.72
C ILE A 445 1.91 12.91 -7.27
N VAL A 446 1.09 13.46 -6.38
CA VAL A 446 0.24 14.62 -6.63
C VAL A 446 0.66 15.80 -5.77
N LYS A 447 0.57 17.02 -6.32
CA LYS A 447 1.04 18.27 -5.71
C LYS A 447 -0.06 19.33 -5.61
N GLY A 448 0.11 20.29 -4.71
CA GLY A 448 -0.63 21.54 -4.65
C GLY A 448 -1.86 21.56 -3.77
N GLY A 449 -2.39 20.41 -3.38
CA GLY A 449 -3.68 20.36 -2.67
C GLY A 449 -4.86 20.62 -3.57
N SER A 450 -6.07 20.60 -3.02
CA SER A 450 -7.31 20.83 -3.74
C SER A 450 -8.14 21.96 -3.11
N TYR A 451 -9.16 22.39 -3.82
CA TYR A 451 -10.12 23.39 -3.34
C TYR A 451 -10.85 23.01 -2.03
N LEU A 452 -10.80 21.73 -1.65
CA LEU A 452 -11.42 21.20 -0.42
C LEU A 452 -10.48 21.13 0.77
N ASN A 453 -9.15 21.22 0.56
CA ASN A 453 -8.21 21.18 1.67
C ASN A 453 -8.21 22.49 2.47
N ASP A 454 -7.83 22.39 3.75
CA ASP A 454 -7.55 23.59 4.54
C ASP A 454 -6.22 24.19 4.04
N PRO A 455 -6.23 25.47 3.57
CA PRO A 455 -5.01 26.13 3.08
C PRO A 455 -3.85 26.16 4.06
N HIS A 456 -4.12 26.05 5.37
CA HIS A 456 -3.08 26.06 6.39
C HIS A 456 -2.37 24.70 6.55
N THR A 457 -2.91 23.64 5.93
CA THR A 457 -2.34 22.28 5.99
C THR A 457 -1.56 21.90 4.73
N ILE A 458 -1.62 22.72 3.69
CA ILE A 458 -0.98 22.47 2.39
C ILE A 458 0.11 23.51 2.15
N THR A 459 1.30 23.05 1.83
CA THR A 459 2.45 23.87 1.44
C THR A 459 2.97 23.44 0.08
N GLU A 460 3.88 24.20 -0.51
CA GLU A 460 4.60 23.83 -1.73
C GLU A 460 5.41 22.53 -1.60
N HIS A 461 5.68 22.10 -0.37
CA HIS A 461 6.39 20.86 -0.06
C HIS A 461 5.45 19.67 0.17
N THR A 462 4.15 19.92 0.34
CA THR A 462 3.17 18.86 0.60
C THR A 462 3.03 17.94 -0.62
N VAL A 463 3.00 16.64 -0.36
CA VAL A 463 2.90 15.58 -1.36
C VAL A 463 1.71 14.69 -1.02
N GLY A 464 0.90 14.40 -2.02
CA GLY A 464 -0.06 13.31 -1.97
C GLY A 464 0.45 12.13 -2.81
N VAL A 465 -0.03 10.95 -2.51
CA VAL A 465 0.31 9.72 -3.24
C VAL A 465 -1.00 9.01 -3.60
N ILE A 466 -1.11 8.54 -4.82
CA ILE A 466 -2.32 7.86 -5.30
C ILE A 466 -1.96 6.65 -6.15
N GLU A 467 -2.90 5.71 -6.30
CA GLU A 467 -2.74 4.61 -7.27
C GLU A 467 -2.82 5.15 -8.71
N SER A 468 -2.13 4.48 -9.64
CA SER A 468 -2.04 4.96 -11.03
C SER A 468 -3.38 4.94 -11.78
N ASP A 469 -4.31 4.09 -11.40
CA ASP A 469 -5.68 4.00 -11.93
C ASP A 469 -6.69 4.85 -11.14
N ALA A 470 -6.32 5.37 -9.96
CA ALA A 470 -7.22 6.13 -9.11
C ALA A 470 -7.66 7.43 -9.79
N CYS A 471 -8.96 7.70 -9.70
CA CYS A 471 -9.60 8.94 -10.10
C CYS A 471 -10.21 9.61 -8.86
N GLY A 472 -10.25 10.94 -8.82
CA GLY A 472 -10.82 11.66 -7.70
C GLY A 472 -11.39 13.01 -8.14
N ASP A 473 -12.46 13.45 -7.48
CA ASP A 473 -13.09 14.74 -7.75
C ASP A 473 -12.20 15.95 -7.43
N GLN A 474 -11.05 15.67 -6.84
CA GLN A 474 -10.01 16.62 -6.47
C GLN A 474 -8.71 16.41 -7.25
N ILE A 475 -8.65 15.42 -8.16
CA ILE A 475 -7.42 15.04 -8.87
C ILE A 475 -7.55 15.41 -10.34
N GLY A 476 -6.60 16.22 -10.81
CA GLY A 476 -6.44 16.64 -12.18
C GLY A 476 -4.96 16.77 -12.53
N PHE A 477 -4.61 17.57 -13.52
CA PHE A 477 -3.22 17.73 -13.93
C PHE A 477 -2.98 19.00 -14.73
N ARG A 478 -1.72 19.40 -14.79
CA ARG A 478 -1.18 20.32 -15.81
C ARG A 478 -0.13 19.61 -16.63
N VAL A 479 0.26 20.18 -17.74
CA VAL A 479 1.32 19.64 -18.58
C VAL A 479 2.59 20.49 -18.52
N ALA A 480 3.71 19.85 -18.83
CA ALA A 480 4.96 20.50 -19.16
C ALA A 480 5.40 20.05 -20.56
N TRP A 481 6.33 20.81 -21.18
CA TRP A 481 6.90 20.44 -22.47
C TRP A 481 8.31 20.99 -22.64
N TYR A 482 9.08 20.37 -23.50
CA TYR A 482 10.37 20.90 -23.96
C TYR A 482 10.22 21.78 -25.21
N GLU A 483 11.08 22.84 -25.30
CA GLU A 483 11.08 23.75 -26.47
C GLU A 483 11.73 23.16 -27.73
#